data_379de05380b0df1edcad144e3841d5af
#
_entry.id   379de05380b0df1edcad144e3841d5af
#
_cell.length_a   1.000
_cell.length_b   1.000
_cell.length_c   1.000
_cell.angle_alpha   90.00
_cell.angle_beta   90.00
_cell.angle_gamma   90.00
#
_symmetry.space_group_name_H-M   'P 1'
#
loop_
_entity.id
_entity.type
_entity.pdbx_description
1 polymer ?
#
loop_
_entity_poly.entity_id
_entity_poly.type
_entity_poly.pdbx_seq_one_letter_code
_entity_poly.pdbx_strand_id
1 'polypeptide(L)'
;MKIKLRADQLMLVESVLQNIKEDNLVVSPSGSGKSYMLAYLEKLLTEQGHLVYVYAPTIEVREQLDELMKANGSNNKTKGIVEDFNNNNDAPDYLLIDEAHHSEADTYQLLFEKYPKAIKIGFSATPERLDGKGLDNSYQNIIIGKTVRELIDNHVLSDYKYYAPSTSDSLHYSINPKYLEVGGETFFKAVKKASSYEKKIYADVLKTWLEKGENKQTILFAPSIAMSKAFAKEFKENGIQAEHIDGKMNKVDRKETLEAFRKGKIKVICNVDLISEGFDMSDADCVILTRPTESLAMFMQQAFRAMRYREGKTAIILDHANNIALHGEIDQIFDWSLEGRNTRGEDNGYERTVWERFNSNAVFDKSVELKEVIKDYNNLYDKKIEEAIRLGNIDGLKLLLEIEREARIMSVGKYSWAYSFALQHGFDIPTR
;
A
#
# COMPACT_ATOMS: atom_id res chain seq x y z
N MET A 1 4.51 13.53 -26.36
CA MET A 1 5.17 14.38 -25.32
C MET A 1 6.17 13.49 -24.62
N LYS A 2 7.47 13.78 -24.61
CA LYS A 2 8.43 12.92 -23.93
C LYS A 2 8.21 12.99 -22.41
N ILE A 3 8.23 11.85 -21.74
CA ILE A 3 8.16 11.77 -20.28
C ILE A 3 9.37 12.53 -19.71
N LYS A 4 9.10 13.42 -18.77
CA LYS A 4 10.13 14.08 -17.95
C LYS A 4 9.99 13.58 -16.53
N LEU A 5 10.94 12.79 -16.08
CA LEU A 5 10.99 12.31 -14.71
C LEU A 5 11.36 13.44 -13.74
N ARG A 6 10.80 13.38 -12.53
CA ARG A 6 11.25 14.19 -11.39
C ARG A 6 12.64 13.70 -10.93
N ALA A 7 13.35 14.52 -10.17
CA ALA A 7 14.68 14.17 -9.68
C ALA A 7 14.70 12.86 -8.86
N ASP A 8 13.71 12.65 -7.98
CA ASP A 8 13.57 11.43 -7.19
C ASP A 8 13.34 10.18 -8.06
N GLN A 9 12.53 10.30 -9.11
CA GLN A 9 12.29 9.21 -10.05
C GLN A 9 13.53 8.91 -10.90
N LEU A 10 14.25 9.94 -11.32
CA LEU A 10 15.48 9.79 -12.09
C LEU A 10 16.55 9.06 -11.28
N MET A 11 16.73 9.42 -10.02
CA MET A 11 17.66 8.72 -9.10
C MET A 11 17.34 7.22 -8.99
N LEU A 12 16.06 6.84 -8.92
CA LEU A 12 15.66 5.42 -8.87
C LEU A 12 16.00 4.71 -10.17
N VAL A 13 15.72 5.32 -11.32
CA VAL A 13 16.08 4.78 -12.64
C VAL A 13 17.59 4.65 -12.78
N GLU A 14 18.37 5.64 -12.35
CA GLU A 14 19.84 5.59 -12.36
C GLU A 14 20.35 4.45 -11.46
N SER A 15 19.75 4.23 -10.29
CA SER A 15 20.10 3.11 -9.41
C SER A 15 19.83 1.75 -10.07
N VAL A 16 18.72 1.61 -10.83
CA VAL A 16 18.44 0.42 -11.64
C VAL A 16 19.53 0.23 -12.70
N LEU A 17 19.90 1.30 -13.41
CA LEU A 17 20.91 1.23 -14.46
C LEU A 17 22.32 0.88 -13.93
N GLN A 18 22.66 1.32 -12.72
CA GLN A 18 23.90 0.93 -12.05
C GLN A 18 23.95 -0.57 -11.73
N ASN A 19 22.79 -1.17 -11.46
CA ASN A 19 22.63 -2.59 -11.14
C ASN A 19 21.94 -3.37 -12.27
N ILE A 20 22.07 -2.93 -13.51
CA ILE A 20 21.28 -3.40 -14.65
C ILE A 20 21.49 -4.88 -15.01
N LYS A 21 22.49 -5.53 -14.46
CA LYS A 21 22.80 -6.95 -14.68
C LYS A 21 22.17 -7.89 -13.66
N GLU A 22 21.46 -7.34 -12.70
CA GLU A 22 20.85 -8.07 -11.58
C GLU A 22 19.32 -7.88 -11.62
N ASP A 23 18.61 -8.80 -11.01
CA ASP A 23 17.18 -8.70 -10.84
C ASP A 23 16.84 -7.65 -9.77
N ASN A 24 16.22 -6.55 -10.17
CA ASN A 24 15.98 -5.40 -9.31
C ASN A 24 14.50 -5.22 -8.99
N LEU A 25 14.19 -4.95 -7.72
CA LEU A 25 12.87 -4.50 -7.28
C LEU A 25 12.91 -3.03 -6.87
N VAL A 26 12.17 -2.19 -7.57
CA VAL A 26 11.99 -0.77 -7.22
C VAL A 26 10.75 -0.64 -6.35
N VAL A 27 10.95 -0.22 -5.11
CA VAL A 27 9.86 0.01 -4.14
C VAL A 27 9.63 1.50 -3.98
N SER A 28 8.41 1.94 -4.30
CA SER A 28 8.01 3.34 -4.14
C SER A 28 6.51 3.43 -3.92
N PRO A 29 6.02 4.29 -3.00
CA PRO A 29 4.60 4.36 -2.65
C PRO A 29 3.65 4.50 -3.84
N SER A 30 2.40 4.07 -3.69
CA SER A 30 1.37 4.31 -4.70
C SER A 30 1.19 5.81 -4.92
N GLY A 31 1.08 6.23 -6.19
CA GLY A 31 1.03 7.65 -6.56
C GLY A 31 2.40 8.32 -6.75
N SER A 32 3.51 7.65 -6.46
CA SER A 32 4.86 8.17 -6.71
C SER A 32 5.23 8.27 -8.20
N GLY A 33 4.47 7.60 -9.07
CA GLY A 33 4.69 7.58 -10.52
C GLY A 33 5.56 6.43 -11.01
N LYS A 34 5.43 5.24 -10.43
CA LYS A 34 6.13 4.02 -10.85
C LYS A 34 5.97 3.72 -12.34
N SER A 35 4.74 3.83 -12.86
CA SER A 35 4.46 3.58 -14.29
C SER A 35 5.19 4.55 -15.23
N TYR A 36 5.45 5.80 -14.79
CA TYR A 36 6.28 6.75 -15.55
C TYR A 36 7.74 6.32 -15.60
N MET A 37 8.29 5.84 -14.48
CA MET A 37 9.65 5.32 -14.41
C MET A 37 9.80 4.07 -15.27
N LEU A 38 8.82 3.17 -15.22
CA LEU A 38 8.78 1.96 -16.03
C LEU A 38 8.75 2.29 -17.53
N ALA A 39 7.85 3.17 -17.98
CA ALA A 39 7.74 3.57 -19.38
C ALA A 39 8.99 4.34 -19.86
N TYR A 40 9.65 5.08 -18.99
CA TYR A 40 10.91 5.75 -19.30
C TYR A 40 12.04 4.73 -19.47
N LEU A 41 12.17 3.77 -18.55
CA LEU A 41 13.21 2.73 -18.60
C LEU A 41 13.02 1.81 -19.81
N GLU A 42 11.78 1.40 -20.10
CA GLU A 42 11.44 0.63 -21.30
C GLU A 42 12.00 1.30 -22.57
N LYS A 43 11.69 2.58 -22.74
CA LYS A 43 12.15 3.33 -23.90
C LYS A 43 13.67 3.42 -23.96
N LEU A 44 14.31 3.70 -22.83
CA LEU A 44 15.77 3.84 -22.75
C LEU A 44 16.46 2.53 -23.16
N LEU A 45 16.03 1.40 -22.63
CA LEU A 45 16.60 0.08 -22.94
C LEU A 45 16.34 -0.30 -24.41
N THR A 46 15.15 -0.01 -24.93
CA THR A 46 14.81 -0.27 -26.34
C THR A 46 15.66 0.59 -27.29
N GLU A 47 15.92 1.86 -26.96
CA GLU A 47 16.80 2.73 -27.74
C GLU A 47 18.27 2.27 -27.73
N GLN A 48 18.68 1.51 -26.71
CA GLN A 48 19.99 0.86 -26.64
C GLN A 48 20.05 -0.46 -27.44
N GLY A 49 18.95 -0.89 -28.03
CA GLY A 49 18.87 -2.08 -28.88
C GLY A 49 18.47 -3.36 -28.14
N HIS A 50 18.03 -3.26 -26.88
CA HIS A 50 17.56 -4.40 -26.12
C HIS A 50 16.11 -4.76 -26.43
N LEU A 51 15.81 -6.05 -26.39
CA LEU A 51 14.44 -6.57 -26.44
C LEU A 51 13.82 -6.53 -25.05
N VAL A 52 12.82 -5.68 -24.86
CA VAL A 52 12.17 -5.42 -23.57
C VAL A 52 10.71 -5.87 -23.61
N TYR A 53 10.32 -6.72 -22.69
CA TYR A 53 8.92 -7.09 -22.48
C TYR A 53 8.38 -6.45 -21.20
N VAL A 54 7.15 -5.95 -21.26
CA VAL A 54 6.48 -5.25 -20.16
C VAL A 54 5.22 -6.00 -19.77
N TYR A 55 5.09 -6.30 -18.49
CA TYR A 55 3.94 -7.02 -17.93
C TYR A 55 3.24 -6.20 -16.85
N ALA A 56 1.91 -6.28 -16.84
CA ALA A 56 1.09 -5.70 -15.80
C ALA A 56 -0.11 -6.62 -15.50
N PRO A 57 -0.66 -6.60 -14.27
CA PRO A 57 -1.58 -7.65 -13.81
C PRO A 57 -2.95 -7.61 -14.49
N THR A 58 -3.48 -6.44 -14.83
CA THR A 58 -4.83 -6.31 -15.38
C THR A 58 -4.83 -5.65 -16.77
N ILE A 59 -5.90 -5.88 -17.53
CA ILE A 59 -6.06 -5.29 -18.86
C ILE A 59 -6.09 -3.78 -18.78
N GLU A 60 -6.78 -3.23 -17.79
CA GLU A 60 -6.92 -1.81 -17.57
C GLU A 60 -5.57 -1.13 -17.30
N VAL A 61 -4.72 -1.76 -16.46
CA VAL A 61 -3.35 -1.27 -16.21
C VAL A 61 -2.49 -1.36 -17.46
N ARG A 62 -2.62 -2.45 -18.22
CA ARG A 62 -1.90 -2.60 -19.49
C ARG A 62 -2.27 -1.50 -20.49
N GLU A 63 -3.55 -1.21 -20.67
CA GLU A 63 -4.01 -0.14 -21.57
C GLU A 63 -3.45 1.23 -21.15
N GLN A 64 -3.47 1.55 -19.85
CA GLN A 64 -2.90 2.80 -19.34
C GLN A 64 -1.39 2.88 -19.57
N LEU A 65 -0.68 1.79 -19.33
CA LEU A 65 0.77 1.74 -19.51
C LEU A 65 1.14 1.80 -21.00
N ASP A 66 0.37 1.16 -21.89
CA ASP A 66 0.51 1.26 -23.33
C ASP A 66 0.33 2.71 -23.84
N GLU A 67 -0.67 3.43 -23.34
CA GLU A 67 -0.88 4.84 -23.65
C GLU A 67 0.31 5.68 -23.19
N LEU A 68 0.82 5.41 -22.00
CA LEU A 68 1.96 6.12 -21.43
C LEU A 68 3.25 5.85 -22.22
N MET A 69 3.53 4.59 -22.56
CA MET A 69 4.68 4.20 -23.39
C MET A 69 4.60 4.84 -24.78
N LYS A 70 3.42 4.80 -25.40
CA LYS A 70 3.16 5.46 -26.69
C LYS A 70 3.36 6.96 -26.62
N ALA A 71 2.87 7.63 -25.56
CA ALA A 71 3.10 9.06 -25.35
C ALA A 71 4.58 9.39 -25.17
N ASN A 72 5.39 8.46 -24.64
CA ASN A 72 6.83 8.56 -24.55
C ASN A 72 7.57 8.23 -25.87
N GLY A 73 6.83 7.84 -26.90
CA GLY A 73 7.39 7.52 -28.22
C GLY A 73 7.92 6.08 -28.35
N SER A 74 7.44 5.16 -27.51
CA SER A 74 7.63 3.73 -27.71
C SER A 74 6.55 3.15 -28.61
N ASN A 75 6.93 2.15 -29.41
CA ASN A 75 6.00 1.34 -30.21
C ASN A 75 5.71 -0.01 -29.54
N ASN A 76 6.34 -0.31 -28.42
CA ASN A 76 6.11 -1.52 -27.66
C ASN A 76 4.75 -1.46 -26.97
N LYS A 77 4.24 -2.65 -26.65
CA LYS A 77 3.01 -2.84 -25.89
C LYS A 77 3.25 -3.79 -24.75
N THR A 78 2.46 -3.61 -23.71
CA THR A 78 2.41 -4.56 -22.62
C THR A 78 1.91 -5.92 -23.07
N LYS A 79 2.39 -6.97 -22.43
CA LYS A 79 2.01 -8.35 -22.71
C LYS A 79 1.13 -8.89 -21.57
N GLY A 80 0.19 -9.74 -21.93
CA GLY A 80 -0.48 -10.62 -20.98
C GLY A 80 0.34 -11.88 -20.77
N ILE A 81 0.51 -12.33 -19.55
CA ILE A 81 1.32 -13.51 -19.24
C ILE A 81 0.78 -14.75 -19.94
N VAL A 82 -0.54 -14.98 -19.85
CA VAL A 82 -1.21 -16.13 -20.51
C VAL A 82 -1.11 -16.04 -22.03
N GLU A 83 -1.24 -14.84 -22.60
CA GLU A 83 -1.12 -14.60 -24.03
C GLU A 83 0.30 -14.89 -24.51
N ASP A 84 1.31 -14.48 -23.72
CA ASP A 84 2.72 -14.69 -24.05
C ASP A 84 3.11 -16.17 -24.02
N PHE A 85 2.51 -16.96 -23.11
CA PHE A 85 2.74 -18.40 -23.04
C PHE A 85 2.38 -19.13 -24.35
N ASN A 86 1.31 -18.71 -24.99
CA ASN A 86 0.78 -19.33 -26.20
C ASN A 86 1.53 -18.91 -27.47
N ASN A 87 2.43 -17.95 -27.38
CA ASN A 87 3.19 -17.44 -28.51
C ASN A 87 4.66 -17.83 -28.43
N ASN A 88 5.25 -18.26 -29.55
CA ASN A 88 6.69 -18.41 -29.69
C ASN A 88 7.30 -17.03 -29.94
N ASN A 89 7.62 -16.34 -28.87
CA ASN A 89 8.30 -15.05 -28.94
C ASN A 89 9.81 -15.21 -28.79
N ASP A 90 10.57 -14.26 -29.34
CA ASP A 90 11.98 -14.15 -29.06
C ASP A 90 12.22 -13.95 -27.55
N ALA A 91 13.33 -14.48 -27.05
CA ALA A 91 13.68 -14.29 -25.64
C ALA A 91 14.09 -12.83 -25.38
N PRO A 92 13.42 -12.13 -24.45
CA PRO A 92 13.77 -10.75 -24.11
C PRO A 92 15.07 -10.68 -23.31
N ASP A 93 15.74 -9.53 -23.39
CA ASP A 93 16.86 -9.19 -22.50
C ASP A 93 16.34 -8.76 -21.13
N TYR A 94 15.20 -8.06 -21.10
CA TYR A 94 14.60 -7.51 -19.87
C TYR A 94 13.10 -7.79 -19.77
N LEU A 95 12.67 -8.10 -18.56
CA LEU A 95 11.26 -8.18 -18.14
C LEU A 95 10.98 -7.02 -17.19
N LEU A 96 10.19 -6.05 -17.63
CA LEU A 96 9.70 -4.98 -16.77
C LEU A 96 8.32 -5.37 -16.22
N ILE A 97 8.17 -5.36 -14.89
CA ILE A 97 6.98 -5.89 -14.22
C ILE A 97 6.36 -4.79 -13.36
N ASP A 98 5.17 -4.34 -13.72
CA ASP A 98 4.37 -3.46 -12.85
C ASP A 98 3.62 -4.30 -11.81
N GLU A 99 3.39 -3.74 -10.63
CA GLU A 99 2.83 -4.40 -9.45
C GLU A 99 3.57 -5.72 -9.11
N ALA A 100 4.88 -5.62 -9.01
CA ALA A 100 5.81 -6.74 -8.86
C ALA A 100 5.62 -7.59 -7.58
N HIS A 101 4.77 -7.17 -6.64
CA HIS A 101 4.37 -7.99 -5.50
C HIS A 101 3.59 -9.27 -5.93
N HIS A 102 3.17 -9.36 -7.19
CA HIS A 102 2.61 -10.58 -7.78
C HIS A 102 3.66 -11.55 -8.32
N SER A 103 4.94 -11.20 -8.34
CA SER A 103 6.01 -11.97 -9.00
C SER A 103 6.15 -13.42 -8.49
N GLU A 104 5.80 -13.67 -7.24
CA GLU A 104 5.83 -15.03 -6.67
C GLU A 104 4.57 -15.87 -6.98
N ALA A 105 3.60 -15.35 -7.74
CA ALA A 105 2.48 -16.16 -8.20
C ALA A 105 2.93 -17.15 -9.29
N ASP A 106 2.31 -18.34 -9.33
CA ASP A 106 2.68 -19.42 -10.24
C ASP A 106 2.80 -18.97 -11.70
N THR A 107 1.91 -18.08 -12.14
CA THR A 107 1.91 -17.56 -13.52
C THR A 107 3.16 -16.74 -13.83
N TYR A 108 3.65 -15.94 -12.88
CA TYR A 108 4.89 -15.17 -13.03
C TYR A 108 6.11 -16.10 -12.92
N GLN A 109 6.10 -17.08 -12.01
CA GLN A 109 7.18 -18.05 -11.90
C GLN A 109 7.36 -18.85 -13.19
N LEU A 110 6.28 -19.31 -13.81
CA LEU A 110 6.32 -19.95 -15.13
C LEU A 110 6.87 -18.99 -16.20
N LEU A 111 6.55 -17.69 -16.15
CA LEU A 111 7.11 -16.70 -17.08
C LEU A 111 8.64 -16.58 -16.89
N PHE A 112 9.13 -16.59 -15.66
CA PHE A 112 10.55 -16.53 -15.36
C PHE A 112 11.29 -17.82 -15.81
N GLU A 113 10.65 -18.97 -15.65
CA GLU A 113 11.15 -20.24 -16.21
C GLU A 113 11.20 -20.23 -17.76
N LYS A 114 10.24 -19.58 -18.42
CA LYS A 114 10.24 -19.43 -19.88
C LYS A 114 11.40 -18.57 -20.37
N TYR A 115 11.77 -17.53 -19.62
CA TYR A 115 12.82 -16.59 -19.98
C TYR A 115 13.95 -16.52 -18.91
N PRO A 116 14.66 -17.63 -18.68
CA PRO A 116 15.58 -17.74 -17.52
C PRO A 116 16.82 -16.86 -17.61
N LYS A 117 17.09 -16.26 -18.76
CA LYS A 117 18.24 -15.35 -18.97
C LYS A 117 17.84 -13.89 -18.96
N ALA A 118 16.54 -13.61 -19.00
CA ALA A 118 16.06 -12.23 -18.99
C ALA A 118 16.19 -11.64 -17.58
N ILE A 119 16.69 -10.43 -17.50
CA ILE A 119 16.82 -9.69 -16.24
C ILE A 119 15.46 -9.11 -15.88
N LYS A 120 15.06 -9.31 -14.63
CA LYS A 120 13.78 -8.83 -14.09
C LYS A 120 13.95 -7.47 -13.42
N ILE A 121 13.09 -6.50 -13.78
CA ILE A 121 13.02 -5.20 -13.12
C ILE A 121 11.57 -4.98 -12.71
N GLY A 122 11.30 -5.17 -11.42
CA GLY A 122 10.00 -5.05 -10.83
C GLY A 122 9.74 -3.67 -10.23
N PHE A 123 8.50 -3.20 -10.31
CA PHE A 123 8.03 -1.98 -9.66
C PHE A 123 6.86 -2.33 -8.74
N SER A 124 6.96 -1.96 -7.46
CA SER A 124 5.90 -2.22 -6.48
C SER A 124 5.77 -1.09 -5.46
N ALA A 125 4.61 -0.99 -4.83
CA ALA A 125 4.43 -0.10 -3.68
C ALA A 125 4.96 -0.73 -2.38
N THR A 126 5.00 -2.06 -2.33
CA THR A 126 5.47 -2.85 -1.20
C THR A 126 6.33 -4.01 -1.73
N PRO A 127 7.45 -4.37 -1.08
CA PRO A 127 8.31 -5.49 -1.51
C PRO A 127 7.84 -6.83 -0.95
N GLU A 128 6.55 -7.01 -0.76
CA GLU A 128 5.98 -8.21 -0.17
C GLU A 128 4.66 -8.57 -0.84
N ARG A 129 4.35 -9.84 -0.80
CA ARG A 129 3.06 -10.40 -1.23
C ARG A 129 1.94 -9.93 -0.31
N LEU A 130 0.69 -10.17 -0.74
CA LEU A 130 -0.49 -9.92 0.09
C LEU A 130 -0.50 -10.73 1.40
N ASP A 131 0.19 -11.87 1.43
CA ASP A 131 0.37 -12.73 2.62
C ASP A 131 1.59 -12.35 3.49
N GLY A 132 2.30 -11.27 3.16
CA GLY A 132 3.48 -10.77 3.86
C GLY A 132 4.77 -11.53 3.59
N LYS A 133 4.77 -12.53 2.69
CA LYS A 133 6.00 -13.21 2.23
C LYS A 133 6.81 -12.29 1.33
N GLY A 134 8.12 -12.51 1.30
CA GLY A 134 9.06 -11.71 0.51
C GLY A 134 9.05 -12.04 -0.98
N LEU A 135 9.96 -11.39 -1.68
CA LEU A 135 10.18 -11.51 -3.12
C LEU A 135 11.63 -11.89 -3.44
N ASP A 136 12.34 -12.45 -2.44
CA ASP A 136 13.75 -12.84 -2.51
C ASP A 136 14.03 -13.99 -3.49
N ASN A 137 13.01 -14.80 -3.85
CA ASN A 137 13.15 -15.80 -4.92
C ASN A 137 13.16 -15.15 -6.32
N SER A 138 12.53 -13.99 -6.49
CA SER A 138 12.38 -13.35 -7.80
C SER A 138 13.36 -12.22 -8.04
N TYR A 139 13.86 -11.57 -6.99
CA TYR A 139 14.73 -10.40 -7.07
C TYR A 139 15.96 -10.53 -6.19
N GLN A 140 17.08 -9.94 -6.64
CA GLN A 140 18.37 -9.95 -5.95
C GLN A 140 18.64 -8.64 -5.21
N ASN A 141 18.15 -7.53 -5.76
CA ASN A 141 18.33 -6.20 -5.20
C ASN A 141 16.99 -5.49 -4.95
N ILE A 142 16.97 -4.70 -3.90
CA ILE A 142 15.86 -3.78 -3.59
C ILE A 142 16.36 -2.34 -3.69
N ILE A 143 15.64 -1.52 -4.45
CA ILE A 143 15.91 -0.09 -4.63
C ILE A 143 14.72 0.67 -4.03
N ILE A 144 14.96 1.34 -2.91
CA ILE A 144 13.89 1.98 -2.13
C ILE A 144 13.82 3.46 -2.49
N GLY A 145 12.62 3.92 -2.86
CA GLY A 145 12.30 5.30 -3.13
C GLY A 145 12.04 6.12 -1.87
N LYS A 146 11.61 7.36 -2.07
CA LYS A 146 11.23 8.27 -1.00
C LYS A 146 10.09 7.69 -0.16
N THR A 147 10.12 8.01 1.13
CA THR A 147 9.04 7.71 2.07
C THR A 147 7.76 8.46 1.70
N VAL A 148 6.62 8.02 2.24
CA VAL A 148 5.34 8.71 2.05
C VAL A 148 5.42 10.16 2.54
N ARG A 149 6.05 10.39 3.70
CA ARG A 149 6.19 11.73 4.26
C ARG A 149 7.00 12.64 3.35
N GLU A 150 8.14 12.19 2.84
CA GLU A 150 8.93 12.95 1.88
C GLU A 150 8.17 13.26 0.58
N LEU A 151 7.31 12.34 0.12
CA LEU A 151 6.48 12.57 -1.06
C LEU A 151 5.38 13.62 -0.78
N ILE A 152 4.82 13.65 0.42
CA ILE A 152 3.89 14.71 0.86
C ILE A 152 4.60 16.06 0.90
N ASP A 153 5.75 16.13 1.56
CA ASP A 153 6.54 17.35 1.72
C ASP A 153 7.04 17.90 0.36
N ASN A 154 7.24 17.01 -0.63
CA ASN A 154 7.60 17.38 -2.01
C ASN A 154 6.39 17.60 -2.94
N HIS A 155 5.17 17.66 -2.43
CA HIS A 155 3.95 17.85 -3.21
C HIS A 155 3.74 16.81 -4.32
N VAL A 156 4.11 15.56 -4.07
CA VAL A 156 3.85 14.40 -4.93
C VAL A 156 2.60 13.67 -4.45
N LEU A 157 2.40 13.63 -3.14
CA LEU A 157 1.19 13.17 -2.48
C LEU A 157 0.53 14.32 -1.72
N SER A 158 -0.79 14.28 -1.56
CA SER A 158 -1.52 15.20 -0.69
C SER A 158 -1.33 14.80 0.77
N ASP A 159 -1.31 15.78 1.65
CA ASP A 159 -1.44 15.54 3.09
C ASP A 159 -2.82 14.95 3.41
N TYR A 160 -2.99 14.38 4.60
CA TYR A 160 -4.19 13.65 4.95
C TYR A 160 -4.62 13.82 6.40
N LYS A 161 -5.93 13.64 6.64
CA LYS A 161 -6.52 13.40 7.96
C LYS A 161 -6.98 11.96 8.03
N TYR A 162 -6.64 11.30 9.10
CA TYR A 162 -7.00 9.89 9.34
C TYR A 162 -7.94 9.80 10.54
N TYR A 163 -9.05 9.11 10.36
CA TYR A 163 -10.05 8.89 11.41
C TYR A 163 -10.20 7.40 11.65
N ALA A 164 -10.06 6.97 12.90
CA ALA A 164 -10.17 5.57 13.31
C ALA A 164 -10.99 5.45 14.62
N PRO A 165 -11.46 4.25 14.98
CA PRO A 165 -12.16 4.03 16.25
C PRO A 165 -11.30 4.43 17.43
N SER A 166 -11.86 5.25 18.33
CA SER A 166 -11.21 5.54 19.60
C SER A 166 -11.49 4.41 20.58
N THR A 167 -10.73 3.35 20.48
CA THR A 167 -10.65 2.41 21.61
C THR A 167 -9.48 2.83 22.46
N SER A 168 -9.69 2.95 23.78
CA SER A 168 -8.63 3.29 24.74
C SER A 168 -7.42 2.36 24.63
N ASP A 169 -7.59 1.22 24.00
CA ASP A 169 -6.59 0.17 23.84
C ASP A 169 -5.92 0.17 22.46
N SER A 170 -6.48 0.84 21.44
CA SER A 170 -5.96 0.83 20.08
C SER A 170 -5.07 2.02 19.73
N LEU A 171 -5.18 3.14 20.45
CA LEU A 171 -4.35 4.34 20.26
C LEU A 171 -3.16 4.40 21.22
N HIS A 172 -3.16 3.58 22.25
CA HIS A 172 -2.02 3.32 23.09
C HIS A 172 -1.54 1.91 22.83
N TYR A 173 -0.59 1.73 21.91
CA TYR A 173 0.43 0.73 22.14
C TYR A 173 1.20 1.16 23.40
N SER A 174 0.52 1.19 24.53
CA SER A 174 1.17 1.06 25.81
C SER A 174 1.65 -0.39 25.80
N ILE A 175 2.90 -0.58 25.41
CA ILE A 175 3.60 -1.84 25.57
C ILE A 175 3.39 -2.20 27.03
N ASN A 176 2.48 -3.12 27.30
CA ASN A 176 2.34 -3.63 28.65
C ASN A 176 3.65 -4.37 28.94
N PRO A 177 4.44 -3.91 29.93
CA PRO A 177 5.74 -4.49 30.23
C PRO A 177 5.69 -6.01 30.41
N LYS A 178 4.51 -6.54 30.75
CA LYS A 178 4.27 -7.97 30.89
C LYS A 178 4.39 -8.77 29.59
N TYR A 179 4.32 -8.09 28.43
CA TYR A 179 4.49 -8.70 27.10
C TYR A 179 5.93 -8.62 26.58
N LEU A 180 6.78 -7.83 27.21
CA LEU A 180 8.23 -7.77 26.90
C LEU A 180 9.00 -9.01 27.39
N GLU A 181 8.44 -9.75 28.36
CA GLU A 181 9.08 -10.96 28.93
C GLU A 181 8.79 -12.23 28.11
N VAL A 182 7.95 -12.16 27.09
CA VAL A 182 7.49 -13.34 26.34
C VAL A 182 8.08 -13.27 24.93
N GLY A 183 9.05 -14.13 24.64
CA GLY A 183 9.74 -14.16 23.33
C GLY A 183 8.77 -14.10 22.13
N GLY A 184 9.23 -13.48 21.04
CA GLY A 184 8.44 -13.00 19.89
C GLY A 184 7.32 -13.88 19.33
N GLU A 185 7.44 -15.21 19.42
CA GLU A 185 6.41 -16.15 18.94
C GLU A 185 5.13 -16.16 19.79
N THR A 186 5.27 -15.91 21.08
CA THR A 186 4.14 -15.89 22.02
C THR A 186 3.41 -14.55 21.98
N PHE A 187 4.10 -13.47 21.63
CA PHE A 187 3.50 -12.15 21.47
C PHE A 187 2.59 -12.11 20.23
N PHE A 188 3.04 -12.60 19.09
CA PHE A 188 2.21 -12.68 17.89
C PHE A 188 0.97 -13.56 18.11
N LYS A 189 1.11 -14.67 18.85
CA LYS A 189 0.00 -15.53 19.28
C LYS A 189 -0.89 -14.83 20.32
N ALA A 190 -0.35 -14.02 21.20
CA ALA A 190 -1.09 -13.29 22.22
C ALA A 190 -1.79 -12.04 21.63
N VAL A 191 -1.18 -11.34 20.69
CA VAL A 191 -1.80 -10.26 19.91
C VAL A 191 -2.87 -10.85 18.98
N LYS A 192 -2.60 -11.99 18.35
CA LYS A 192 -3.59 -12.73 17.55
C LYS A 192 -4.76 -13.30 18.42
N LYS A 193 -4.53 -13.53 19.70
CA LYS A 193 -5.53 -14.04 20.66
C LYS A 193 -6.21 -12.94 21.46
N ALA A 194 -5.54 -11.82 21.72
CA ALA A 194 -6.12 -10.60 22.31
C ALA A 194 -6.84 -9.74 21.27
N SER A 195 -6.34 -9.71 20.04
CA SER A 195 -7.09 -9.41 18.85
C SER A 195 -7.81 -10.71 18.41
N SER A 196 -8.76 -11.22 19.21
CA SER A 196 -9.93 -11.79 18.59
C SER A 196 -10.50 -10.65 17.76
N TYR A 197 -9.97 -10.49 16.55
CA TYR A 197 -10.40 -9.53 15.55
C TYR A 197 -11.86 -9.89 15.30
N GLU A 198 -12.70 -9.40 16.18
CA GLU A 198 -14.10 -9.33 15.89
C GLU A 198 -14.15 -8.43 14.67
N LYS A 199 -14.37 -9.03 13.51
CA LYS A 199 -14.49 -8.37 12.22
C LYS A 199 -15.67 -7.41 12.29
N LYS A 200 -15.43 -6.28 12.96
CA LYS A 200 -16.42 -5.24 13.22
C LYS A 200 -16.20 -4.09 12.25
N ILE A 201 -17.30 -3.54 11.82
CA ILE A 201 -17.32 -2.22 11.20
C ILE A 201 -17.73 -1.27 12.32
N TYR A 202 -16.79 -0.41 12.70
CA TYR A 202 -16.99 0.54 13.78
C TYR A 202 -17.68 1.80 13.28
N ALA A 203 -18.51 2.40 14.11
CA ALA A 203 -19.29 3.59 13.85
C ALA A 203 -20.33 3.46 12.72
N ASP A 204 -21.17 4.48 12.60
CA ASP A 204 -22.11 4.60 11.48
C ASP A 204 -21.39 5.23 10.29
N VAL A 205 -21.35 4.51 9.17
CA VAL A 205 -20.56 4.92 7.98
C VAL A 205 -21.10 6.20 7.36
N LEU A 206 -22.42 6.29 7.19
CA LEU A 206 -23.05 7.47 6.60
C LEU A 206 -22.91 8.69 7.53
N LYS A 207 -23.21 8.52 8.82
CA LYS A 207 -23.07 9.59 9.81
C LYS A 207 -21.63 10.11 9.85
N THR A 208 -20.65 9.21 9.92
CA THR A 208 -19.24 9.57 9.95
C THR A 208 -18.83 10.34 8.68
N TRP A 209 -19.30 9.90 7.51
CA TRP A 209 -19.00 10.60 6.27
C TRP A 209 -19.64 12.00 6.23
N LEU A 210 -20.88 12.15 6.70
CA LEU A 210 -21.53 13.46 6.79
C LEU A 210 -20.80 14.43 7.72
N GLU A 211 -20.23 13.92 8.82
CA GLU A 211 -19.53 14.72 9.83
C GLU A 211 -18.06 15.00 9.48
N LYS A 212 -17.35 14.02 8.91
CA LYS A 212 -15.88 14.06 8.72
C LYS A 212 -15.48 14.06 7.24
N GLY A 213 -16.32 13.57 6.34
CA GLY A 213 -16.00 13.42 4.93
C GLY A 213 -16.01 14.73 4.14
N GLU A 214 -16.38 15.85 4.75
CA GLU A 214 -16.38 17.20 4.18
C GLU A 214 -17.08 17.27 2.81
N ASN A 215 -18.10 16.43 2.58
CA ASN A 215 -18.78 16.26 1.30
C ASN A 215 -17.81 16.01 0.12
N LYS A 216 -16.69 15.36 0.36
CA LYS A 216 -15.67 15.04 -0.65
C LYS A 216 -16.08 13.85 -1.51
N GLN A 217 -15.54 13.81 -2.71
CA GLN A 217 -15.69 12.67 -3.62
C GLN A 217 -15.01 11.45 -3.01
N THR A 218 -15.75 10.34 -2.86
CA THR A 218 -15.39 9.26 -1.95
C THR A 218 -15.39 7.90 -2.62
N ILE A 219 -14.38 7.09 -2.33
CA ILE A 219 -14.35 5.64 -2.63
C ILE A 219 -14.56 4.88 -1.33
N LEU A 220 -15.56 3.99 -1.30
CA LEU A 220 -15.81 3.09 -0.18
C LEU A 220 -15.38 1.66 -0.56
N PHE A 221 -14.52 1.08 0.26
CA PHE A 221 -14.06 -0.30 0.14
C PHE A 221 -14.88 -1.19 1.08
N ALA A 222 -15.78 -1.98 0.50
CA ALA A 222 -16.67 -2.86 1.24
C ALA A 222 -16.13 -4.29 1.35
N PRO A 223 -16.48 -5.03 2.42
CA PRO A 223 -16.02 -6.40 2.59
C PRO A 223 -16.75 -7.40 1.69
N SER A 224 -17.92 -7.05 1.15
CA SER A 224 -18.67 -7.91 0.24
C SER A 224 -19.55 -7.11 -0.73
N ILE A 225 -19.93 -7.74 -1.84
CA ILE A 225 -20.84 -7.16 -2.85
C ILE A 225 -22.17 -6.75 -2.22
N ALA A 226 -22.73 -7.60 -1.34
CA ALA A 226 -23.98 -7.31 -0.65
C ALA A 226 -23.88 -6.02 0.19
N MET A 227 -22.79 -5.87 0.96
CA MET A 227 -22.55 -4.68 1.78
C MET A 227 -22.26 -3.46 0.92
N SER A 228 -21.48 -3.59 -0.15
CA SER A 228 -21.22 -2.49 -1.08
C SER A 228 -22.53 -1.94 -1.67
N LYS A 229 -23.45 -2.82 -2.08
CA LYS A 229 -24.78 -2.44 -2.54
C LYS A 229 -25.63 -1.81 -1.45
N ALA A 230 -25.55 -2.34 -0.22
CA ALA A 230 -26.29 -1.77 0.91
C ALA A 230 -25.81 -0.36 1.24
N PHE A 231 -24.50 -0.12 1.30
CA PHE A 231 -23.95 1.23 1.50
C PHE A 231 -24.36 2.20 0.38
N ALA A 232 -24.22 1.79 -0.89
CA ALA A 232 -24.63 2.64 -2.00
C ALA A 232 -26.13 3.01 -1.92
N LYS A 233 -26.98 2.06 -1.50
CA LYS A 233 -28.41 2.30 -1.28
C LYS A 233 -28.63 3.27 -0.13
N GLU A 234 -27.97 3.09 1.02
CA GLU A 234 -28.09 3.94 2.21
C GLU A 234 -27.71 5.40 1.88
N PHE A 235 -26.60 5.61 1.16
CA PHE A 235 -26.23 6.95 0.68
C PHE A 235 -27.30 7.56 -0.22
N LYS A 236 -27.84 6.80 -1.19
CA LYS A 236 -28.92 7.27 -2.10
C LYS A 236 -30.18 7.65 -1.36
N GLU A 237 -30.63 6.85 -0.40
CA GLU A 237 -31.81 7.11 0.41
C GLU A 237 -31.68 8.38 1.25
N ASN A 238 -30.44 8.82 1.51
CA ASN A 238 -30.15 10.09 2.17
C ASN A 238 -29.76 11.23 1.20
N GLY A 239 -30.12 11.11 -0.07
CA GLY A 239 -29.95 12.17 -1.08
C GLY A 239 -28.55 12.32 -1.66
N ILE A 240 -27.63 11.39 -1.37
CA ILE A 240 -26.25 11.42 -1.84
C ILE A 240 -26.13 10.53 -3.08
N GLN A 241 -25.60 11.09 -4.18
CA GLN A 241 -25.38 10.34 -5.41
C GLN A 241 -24.29 9.29 -5.18
N ALA A 242 -24.69 8.04 -5.07
CA ALA A 242 -23.79 6.91 -4.81
C ALA A 242 -24.07 5.76 -5.77
N GLU A 243 -23.03 5.03 -6.17
CA GLU A 243 -23.14 3.83 -7.00
C GLU A 243 -22.26 2.70 -6.47
N HIS A 244 -22.73 1.47 -6.72
CA HIS A 244 -21.94 0.26 -6.48
C HIS A 244 -21.30 -0.20 -7.79
N ILE A 245 -20.06 -0.66 -7.70
CA ILE A 245 -19.35 -1.35 -8.79
C ILE A 245 -18.71 -2.64 -8.30
N ASP A 246 -18.73 -3.67 -9.14
CA ASP A 246 -18.03 -4.94 -8.88
C ASP A 246 -17.49 -5.57 -10.18
N GLY A 247 -16.69 -6.63 -10.02
CA GLY A 247 -16.10 -7.36 -11.15
C GLY A 247 -17.11 -8.09 -12.04
N LYS A 248 -18.34 -8.31 -11.58
CA LYS A 248 -19.43 -8.95 -12.32
C LYS A 248 -20.25 -7.97 -13.16
N MET A 249 -20.11 -6.67 -12.88
CA MET A 249 -20.75 -5.62 -13.66
C MET A 249 -20.22 -5.64 -15.10
N ASN A 250 -21.10 -5.40 -16.06
CA ASN A 250 -20.67 -5.36 -17.45
C ASN A 250 -19.68 -4.19 -17.68
N LYS A 251 -18.75 -4.34 -18.61
CA LYS A 251 -17.65 -3.38 -18.82
C LYS A 251 -18.14 -2.01 -19.23
N VAL A 252 -19.25 -1.91 -19.99
CA VAL A 252 -19.79 -0.62 -20.47
C VAL A 252 -20.38 0.16 -19.30
N ASP A 253 -21.28 -0.45 -18.52
CA ASP A 253 -21.93 0.19 -17.37
C ASP A 253 -20.88 0.60 -16.33
N ARG A 254 -19.88 -0.25 -16.10
CA ARG A 254 -18.77 0.04 -15.20
C ARG A 254 -17.99 1.27 -15.66
N LYS A 255 -17.67 1.35 -16.95
CA LYS A 255 -16.95 2.49 -17.53
C LYS A 255 -17.78 3.77 -17.42
N GLU A 256 -19.06 3.71 -17.73
CA GLU A 256 -19.97 4.87 -17.60
C GLU A 256 -20.10 5.36 -16.16
N THR A 257 -20.22 4.43 -15.20
CA THR A 257 -20.26 4.75 -13.78
C THR A 257 -18.99 5.44 -13.30
N LEU A 258 -17.84 4.95 -13.74
CA LEU A 258 -16.54 5.52 -13.40
C LEU A 258 -16.34 6.91 -14.04
N GLU A 259 -16.78 7.10 -15.28
CA GLU A 259 -16.76 8.41 -15.91
C GLU A 259 -17.73 9.40 -15.23
N ALA A 260 -18.90 8.95 -14.80
CA ALA A 260 -19.82 9.77 -14.04
C ALA A 260 -19.21 10.18 -12.69
N PHE A 261 -18.49 9.30 -12.04
CA PHE A 261 -17.72 9.62 -10.84
C PHE A 261 -16.61 10.64 -11.15
N ARG A 262 -15.76 10.43 -12.16
CA ARG A 262 -14.74 11.41 -12.55
C ARG A 262 -15.30 12.80 -12.85
N LYS A 263 -16.50 12.87 -13.42
CA LYS A 263 -17.21 14.14 -13.71
C LYS A 263 -17.93 14.73 -12.48
N GLY A 264 -17.77 14.15 -11.30
CA GLY A 264 -18.41 14.61 -10.06
C GLY A 264 -19.92 14.39 -10.00
N LYS A 265 -20.51 13.65 -10.94
CA LYS A 265 -21.95 13.32 -10.94
C LYS A 265 -22.31 12.28 -9.89
N ILE A 266 -21.37 11.41 -9.55
CA ILE A 266 -21.45 10.45 -8.46
C ILE A 266 -20.53 10.95 -7.37
N LYS A 267 -21.03 11.03 -6.15
CA LYS A 267 -20.28 11.50 -4.98
C LYS A 267 -19.55 10.36 -4.28
N VAL A 268 -20.21 9.21 -4.16
CA VAL A 268 -19.65 8.03 -3.47
C VAL A 268 -19.71 6.83 -4.40
N ILE A 269 -18.55 6.17 -4.59
CA ILE A 269 -18.47 4.88 -5.25
C ILE A 269 -18.19 3.80 -4.21
N CYS A 270 -19.05 2.80 -4.12
CA CYS A 270 -18.87 1.64 -3.27
C CYS A 270 -18.36 0.48 -4.12
N ASN A 271 -17.28 -0.17 -3.70
CA ASN A 271 -16.69 -1.26 -4.45
C ASN A 271 -16.22 -2.42 -3.56
N VAL A 272 -15.92 -3.55 -4.18
CA VAL A 272 -15.24 -4.71 -3.58
C VAL A 272 -14.09 -5.09 -4.49
N ASP A 273 -12.87 -4.96 -4.02
CA ASP A 273 -11.59 -5.34 -4.66
C ASP A 273 -11.30 -4.73 -6.05
N LEU A 274 -12.27 -4.09 -6.68
CA LEU A 274 -12.12 -3.62 -8.06
C LEU A 274 -11.16 -2.43 -8.20
N ILE A 275 -11.11 -1.56 -7.20
CA ILE A 275 -10.34 -0.31 -7.22
C ILE A 275 -9.00 -0.46 -6.47
N SER A 276 -8.69 -1.65 -5.96
CA SER A 276 -7.45 -1.88 -5.20
C SER A 276 -6.21 -1.86 -6.09
N GLU A 277 -6.25 -2.45 -7.29
CA GLU A 277 -5.08 -2.60 -8.13
C GLU A 277 -5.23 -1.86 -9.48
N GLY A 278 -4.26 -0.97 -9.77
CA GLY A 278 -4.04 -0.44 -11.10
C GLY A 278 -5.14 0.41 -11.74
N PHE A 279 -6.26 0.55 -11.09
CA PHE A 279 -7.37 1.34 -11.62
C PHE A 279 -7.10 2.84 -11.42
N ASP A 280 -7.00 3.59 -12.50
CA ASP A 280 -6.81 5.05 -12.40
C ASP A 280 -8.10 5.75 -11.96
N MET A 281 -8.25 5.91 -10.67
CA MET A 281 -9.28 6.73 -10.03
C MET A 281 -8.60 7.89 -9.30
N SER A 282 -8.16 8.85 -10.08
CA SER A 282 -7.37 10.01 -9.61
C SER A 282 -8.18 11.03 -8.80
N ASP A 283 -9.50 10.88 -8.74
CA ASP A 283 -10.37 12.00 -8.35
C ASP A 283 -11.01 11.84 -6.97
N ALA A 284 -10.69 10.78 -6.22
CA ALA A 284 -11.17 10.67 -4.85
C ALA A 284 -10.37 11.55 -3.90
N ASP A 285 -11.08 12.24 -3.03
CA ASP A 285 -10.52 13.06 -1.96
C ASP A 285 -10.73 12.42 -0.58
N CYS A 286 -11.61 11.43 -0.53
CA CYS A 286 -11.91 10.66 0.67
C CYS A 286 -11.93 9.17 0.34
N VAL A 287 -11.46 8.35 1.28
CA VAL A 287 -11.66 6.89 1.25
C VAL A 287 -12.34 6.44 2.53
N ILE A 288 -13.22 5.47 2.40
CA ILE A 288 -13.88 4.78 3.52
C ILE A 288 -13.45 3.33 3.51
N LEU A 289 -12.77 2.90 4.56
CA LEU A 289 -12.29 1.54 4.73
C LEU A 289 -13.23 0.79 5.66
N THR A 290 -14.14 -0.01 5.11
CA THR A 290 -15.01 -0.88 5.91
C THR A 290 -14.57 -2.35 5.86
N ARG A 291 -13.47 -2.63 5.15
CA ARG A 291 -12.90 -3.94 5.00
C ARG A 291 -11.66 -4.09 5.87
N PRO A 292 -11.70 -4.92 6.93
CA PRO A 292 -10.49 -5.31 7.63
C PRO A 292 -9.57 -6.10 6.70
N THR A 293 -8.30 -5.78 6.68
CA THR A 293 -7.30 -6.51 5.88
C THR A 293 -6.06 -6.81 6.71
N GLU A 294 -5.53 -8.03 6.56
CA GLU A 294 -4.25 -8.43 7.12
C GLU A 294 -3.08 -8.05 6.18
N SER A 295 -3.40 -7.66 4.94
CA SER A 295 -2.41 -7.23 3.95
C SER A 295 -2.10 -5.74 4.06
N LEU A 296 -0.86 -5.42 4.43
CA LEU A 296 -0.35 -4.04 4.42
C LEU A 296 -0.42 -3.45 3.01
N ALA A 297 -0.05 -4.24 1.99
CA ALA A 297 -0.09 -3.80 0.60
C ALA A 297 -1.49 -3.34 0.19
N MET A 298 -2.52 -4.14 0.51
CA MET A 298 -3.91 -3.79 0.22
C MET A 298 -4.36 -2.57 1.02
N PHE A 299 -4.05 -2.50 2.31
CA PHE A 299 -4.36 -1.35 3.15
C PHE A 299 -3.78 -0.06 2.56
N MET A 300 -2.49 -0.07 2.24
CA MET A 300 -1.82 1.09 1.64
C MET A 300 -2.41 1.45 0.28
N GLN A 301 -2.64 0.47 -0.60
CA GLN A 301 -3.24 0.71 -1.92
C GLN A 301 -4.61 1.39 -1.81
N GLN A 302 -5.45 0.95 -0.88
CA GLN A 302 -6.77 1.56 -0.64
C GLN A 302 -6.66 2.98 -0.09
N ALA A 303 -5.82 3.20 0.94
CA ALA A 303 -5.63 4.51 1.56
C ALA A 303 -5.08 5.54 0.57
N PHE A 304 -4.08 5.16 -0.23
CA PHE A 304 -3.44 6.06 -1.21
C PHE A 304 -4.35 6.48 -2.38
N ARG A 305 -5.53 5.87 -2.56
CA ARG A 305 -6.50 6.34 -3.56
C ARG A 305 -6.95 7.77 -3.33
N ALA A 306 -7.01 8.21 -2.07
CA ALA A 306 -7.33 9.60 -1.75
C ALA A 306 -6.11 10.53 -1.78
N MET A 307 -4.88 10.02 -1.80
CA MET A 307 -3.68 10.82 -1.56
C MET A 307 -3.01 11.40 -2.81
N ARG A 308 -3.53 11.18 -4.01
CA ARG A 308 -2.95 11.81 -5.22
C ARG A 308 -2.95 13.32 -5.07
N TYR A 309 -1.79 13.94 -5.36
CA TYR A 309 -1.60 15.35 -5.16
C TYR A 309 -2.51 16.21 -6.03
N ARG A 310 -3.11 17.19 -5.41
CA ARG A 310 -3.78 18.33 -6.01
C ARG A 310 -3.58 19.51 -5.08
N GLU A 311 -3.26 20.68 -5.62
CA GLU A 311 -3.03 21.89 -4.83
C GLU A 311 -4.20 22.20 -3.89
N GLY A 312 -3.91 22.48 -2.63
CA GLY A 312 -4.89 22.75 -1.59
C GLY A 312 -5.71 21.55 -1.12
N LYS A 313 -5.42 20.33 -1.61
CA LYS A 313 -6.13 19.13 -1.19
C LYS A 313 -5.53 18.55 0.09
N THR A 314 -6.40 18.26 1.05
CA THR A 314 -6.12 17.33 2.16
C THR A 314 -6.99 16.11 1.97
N ALA A 315 -6.40 14.92 1.88
CA ALA A 315 -7.11 13.66 1.78
C ALA A 315 -7.81 13.32 3.11
N ILE A 316 -8.92 12.59 3.04
CA ILE A 316 -9.60 12.07 4.23
C ILE A 316 -9.63 10.54 4.17
N ILE A 317 -9.23 9.91 5.26
CA ILE A 317 -9.28 8.45 5.42
C ILE A 317 -10.18 8.15 6.61
N LEU A 318 -11.29 7.45 6.35
CA LEU A 318 -12.25 7.02 7.37
C LEU A 318 -12.11 5.51 7.54
N ASP A 319 -11.36 5.09 8.55
CA ASP A 319 -11.05 3.67 8.80
C ASP A 319 -12.04 3.06 9.78
N HIS A 320 -13.16 2.59 9.26
CA HIS A 320 -14.16 1.86 10.02
C HIS A 320 -13.78 0.42 10.35
N ALA A 321 -12.72 -0.08 9.75
CA ALA A 321 -12.22 -1.43 9.96
C ALA A 321 -11.08 -1.49 10.99
N ASN A 322 -10.61 -0.32 11.46
CA ASN A 322 -9.48 -0.19 12.38
C ASN A 322 -8.18 -0.83 11.85
N ASN A 323 -7.94 -0.71 10.54
CA ASN A 323 -6.75 -1.25 9.88
C ASN A 323 -5.46 -0.63 10.44
N ILE A 324 -5.53 0.64 10.89
CA ILE A 324 -4.38 1.32 11.50
C ILE A 324 -3.87 0.61 12.76
N ALA A 325 -4.75 -0.04 13.52
CA ALA A 325 -4.34 -0.78 14.71
C ALA A 325 -3.48 -2.00 14.38
N LEU A 326 -3.64 -2.58 13.18
CA LEU A 326 -2.85 -3.72 12.72
C LEU A 326 -1.59 -3.27 11.97
N HIS A 327 -1.71 -2.26 11.12
CA HIS A 327 -0.66 -1.90 10.17
C HIS A 327 0.16 -0.67 10.58
N GLY A 328 -0.32 0.09 11.58
CA GLY A 328 0.27 1.37 11.93
C GLY A 328 -0.11 2.48 10.94
N GLU A 329 0.59 3.60 11.02
CA GLU A 329 0.35 4.77 10.18
C GLU A 329 0.83 4.55 8.74
N ILE A 330 0.10 5.10 7.77
CA ILE A 330 0.41 4.91 6.34
C ILE A 330 1.67 5.67 5.88
N ASP A 331 2.16 6.63 6.64
CA ASP A 331 3.36 7.40 6.37
C ASP A 331 4.53 7.09 7.35
N GLN A 332 4.38 6.03 8.14
CA GLN A 332 5.50 5.53 8.94
C GLN A 332 6.66 5.06 8.04
N ILE A 333 7.85 5.06 8.60
CA ILE A 333 9.03 4.54 7.91
C ILE A 333 8.99 3.02 7.97
N PHE A 334 9.01 2.38 6.82
CA PHE A 334 9.13 0.94 6.70
C PHE A 334 10.57 0.56 6.35
N ASP A 335 11.12 -0.44 7.04
CA ASP A 335 12.35 -1.08 6.59
C ASP A 335 12.00 -2.23 5.64
N TRP A 336 12.04 -1.90 4.37
CA TRP A 336 11.74 -2.85 3.33
C TRP A 336 12.90 -3.79 3.08
N SER A 337 12.64 -5.10 3.04
CA SER A 337 13.59 -6.13 2.60
C SER A 337 12.93 -7.06 1.59
N LEU A 338 13.73 -7.78 0.83
CA LEU A 338 13.24 -8.82 -0.09
C LEU A 338 12.66 -10.02 0.63
N GLU A 339 13.09 -10.30 1.86
CA GLU A 339 12.64 -11.44 2.67
C GLU A 339 11.19 -11.33 3.13
N GLY A 340 10.62 -10.10 3.09
CA GLY A 340 9.29 -9.82 3.58
C GLY A 340 9.18 -9.85 5.11
N ARG A 341 7.99 -9.58 5.64
CA ARG A 341 7.75 -9.57 7.09
C ARG A 341 7.43 -10.96 7.64
N ASN A 342 6.97 -11.87 6.80
CA ASN A 342 6.60 -13.23 7.19
C ASN A 342 7.65 -14.23 6.70
N THR A 343 8.78 -14.30 7.42
CA THR A 343 9.92 -15.18 7.08
C THR A 343 9.68 -16.65 7.42
N ARG A 344 8.59 -16.99 8.08
CA ARG A 344 8.29 -18.37 8.50
C ARG A 344 7.26 -19.00 7.57
N GLY A 345 7.70 -20.03 6.84
CA GLY A 345 6.96 -20.79 5.85
C GLY A 345 5.78 -21.63 6.38
N GLU A 346 4.93 -21.07 7.20
CA GLU A 346 3.64 -21.67 7.49
C GLU A 346 2.67 -21.18 6.43
N ASP A 347 2.41 -22.06 5.46
CA ASP A 347 1.30 -21.95 4.52
C ASP A 347 -0.01 -22.04 5.31
N ASN A 348 -0.37 -20.92 5.89
CA ASN A 348 -1.67 -20.78 6.50
C ASN A 348 -2.66 -20.60 5.36
N GLY A 349 -3.32 -21.66 4.93
CA GLY A 349 -4.48 -21.66 4.01
C GLY A 349 -5.63 -20.74 4.46
N TYR A 350 -5.28 -19.63 5.11
CA TYR A 350 -6.09 -18.74 5.92
C TYR A 350 -6.82 -17.70 5.09
N GLU A 351 -6.25 -17.27 3.94
CA GLU A 351 -6.81 -16.14 3.21
C GLU A 351 -8.14 -16.44 2.51
N ARG A 352 -8.30 -17.60 1.90
CA ARG A 352 -9.57 -17.96 1.25
C ARG A 352 -10.70 -18.24 2.23
N THR A 353 -10.39 -18.90 3.35
CA THR A 353 -11.41 -19.23 4.37
C THR A 353 -11.86 -18.04 5.21
N VAL A 354 -11.02 -17.03 5.35
CA VAL A 354 -11.35 -15.79 6.07
C VAL A 354 -12.36 -14.95 5.28
N TRP A 355 -12.24 -14.87 3.98
CA TRP A 355 -13.13 -14.11 3.11
C TRP A 355 -14.52 -14.72 2.97
N GLU A 356 -14.60 -16.05 2.86
CA GLU A 356 -15.89 -16.76 2.76
C GLU A 356 -16.71 -16.63 4.07
N ARG A 357 -16.05 -16.53 5.22
CA ARG A 357 -16.74 -16.35 6.53
C ARG A 357 -17.20 -14.91 6.79
N PHE A 358 -16.60 -13.92 6.10
CA PHE A 358 -17.02 -12.52 6.25
C PHE A 358 -18.37 -12.23 5.59
N ASN A 359 -18.78 -13.07 4.65
CA ASN A 359 -20.00 -12.87 3.86
C ASN A 359 -21.32 -13.03 4.63
N SER A 360 -21.29 -13.57 5.84
CA SER A 360 -22.54 -13.90 6.54
C SER A 360 -22.87 -13.07 7.78
N ASN A 361 -21.88 -12.47 8.47
CA ASN A 361 -22.15 -11.81 9.76
C ASN A 361 -21.17 -10.65 10.05
N ALA A 362 -21.18 -9.58 9.25
CA ALA A 362 -20.51 -8.35 9.68
C ALA A 362 -21.25 -7.74 10.87
N VAL A 363 -20.60 -7.63 12.00
CA VAL A 363 -21.14 -6.99 13.20
C VAL A 363 -20.83 -5.49 13.11
N PHE A 364 -21.87 -4.66 13.10
CA PHE A 364 -21.72 -3.20 13.18
C PHE A 364 -21.71 -2.78 14.65
N ASP A 365 -20.67 -2.09 15.07
CA ASP A 365 -20.62 -1.43 16.37
C ASP A 365 -20.81 0.08 16.19
N LYS A 366 -22.07 0.50 16.18
CA LYS A 366 -22.46 1.92 16.02
C LYS A 366 -22.30 2.74 17.30
N SER A 367 -21.89 2.14 18.40
CA SER A 367 -21.67 2.84 19.69
C SER A 367 -20.32 3.58 19.72
N VAL A 368 -19.44 3.25 18.82
CA VAL A 368 -18.09 3.84 18.71
C VAL A 368 -18.13 5.01 17.72
N GLU A 369 -17.38 6.05 18.02
CA GLU A 369 -17.12 7.16 17.08
C GLU A 369 -15.71 7.05 16.52
N LEU A 370 -15.54 7.42 15.23
CA LEU A 370 -14.20 7.62 14.68
C LEU A 370 -13.66 8.97 15.16
N LYS A 371 -12.46 8.94 15.73
CA LYS A 371 -11.71 10.15 16.11
C LYS A 371 -10.53 10.34 15.19
N GLU A 372 -10.15 11.61 14.99
CA GLU A 372 -8.95 11.95 14.25
C GLU A 372 -7.74 11.34 14.98
N VAL A 373 -6.96 10.58 14.23
CA VAL A 373 -5.66 10.12 14.68
C VAL A 373 -4.72 11.32 14.54
N ILE A 374 -4.55 12.03 15.65
CA ILE A 374 -3.61 13.14 15.70
C ILE A 374 -2.22 12.53 15.60
N LYS A 375 -1.51 12.89 14.56
CA LYS A 375 -0.11 12.54 14.39
C LYS A 375 0.70 13.26 15.44
N ASP A 376 0.77 12.69 16.63
CA ASP A 376 1.62 13.21 17.68
C ASP A 376 3.00 12.55 17.57
N TYR A 377 3.69 12.87 16.48
CA TYR A 377 5.10 12.50 16.31
C TYR A 377 5.99 13.06 17.44
N ASN A 378 5.44 13.92 18.28
CA ASN A 378 6.20 14.72 19.23
C ASN A 378 5.93 14.40 20.69
N ASN A 379 5.09 13.45 21.10
CA ASN A 379 4.60 13.63 22.45
C ASN A 379 5.02 12.66 23.55
N LEU A 380 5.34 11.43 23.33
CA LEU A 380 5.76 10.61 24.49
C LEU A 380 7.21 10.13 24.37
N TYR A 381 7.59 9.65 23.21
CA TYR A 381 8.95 9.17 23.00
C TYR A 381 9.91 10.32 22.70
N ASP A 382 9.51 11.32 21.91
CA ASP A 382 10.36 12.48 21.61
C ASP A 382 10.67 13.28 22.86
N LYS A 383 9.68 13.53 23.71
CA LYS A 383 9.93 14.21 25.00
C LYS A 383 10.86 13.42 25.90
N LYS A 384 10.71 12.10 25.96
CA LYS A 384 11.60 11.24 26.75
C LYS A 384 13.00 11.17 26.16
N ILE A 385 13.10 11.14 24.83
CA ILE A 385 14.36 11.15 24.08
C ILE A 385 15.05 12.51 24.25
N GLU A 386 14.34 13.63 24.04
CA GLU A 386 14.86 14.98 24.30
C GLU A 386 15.29 15.14 25.75
N GLU A 387 14.55 14.62 26.69
CA GLU A 387 14.91 14.64 28.11
C GLU A 387 16.14 13.76 28.37
N ALA A 388 16.24 12.58 27.80
CA ALA A 388 17.43 11.72 27.92
C ALA A 388 18.68 12.38 27.32
N ILE A 389 18.54 13.03 26.16
CA ILE A 389 19.61 13.82 25.55
C ILE A 389 20.01 14.98 26.43
N ARG A 390 19.04 15.77 26.90
CA ARG A 390 19.27 16.93 27.77
C ARG A 390 19.98 16.56 29.07
N LEU A 391 19.67 15.39 29.63
CA LEU A 391 20.25 14.90 30.88
C LEU A 391 21.57 14.13 30.65
N GLY A 392 22.00 13.92 29.38
CA GLY A 392 23.17 13.13 29.05
C GLY A 392 23.01 11.66 29.42
N ASN A 393 21.76 11.16 29.54
CA ASN A 393 21.46 9.79 29.93
C ASN A 393 21.53 8.89 28.70
N ILE A 394 22.73 8.53 28.27
CA ILE A 394 23.01 7.70 27.09
C ILE A 394 22.41 6.29 27.24
N ASP A 395 22.45 5.72 28.43
CA ASP A 395 21.91 4.38 28.68
C ASP A 395 20.37 4.37 28.64
N GLY A 396 19.74 5.40 29.18
CA GLY A 396 18.30 5.60 29.08
C GLY A 396 17.85 5.83 27.63
N LEU A 397 18.62 6.55 26.85
CA LEU A 397 18.36 6.76 25.43
C LEU A 397 18.49 5.45 24.64
N LYS A 398 19.55 4.66 24.85
CA LYS A 398 19.71 3.35 24.23
C LYS A 398 18.54 2.43 24.55
N LEU A 399 18.14 2.39 25.84
CA LEU A 399 17.01 1.57 26.27
C LEU A 399 15.69 2.02 25.60
N LEU A 400 15.43 3.32 25.50
CA LEU A 400 14.25 3.84 24.81
C LEU A 400 14.24 3.50 23.32
N LEU A 401 15.40 3.59 22.66
CA LEU A 401 15.57 3.23 21.26
C LEU A 401 15.40 1.70 21.04
N GLU A 402 15.88 0.88 21.97
CA GLU A 402 15.66 -0.56 21.93
C GLU A 402 14.20 -0.96 22.14
N ILE A 403 13.52 -0.34 23.12
CA ILE A 403 12.11 -0.57 23.38
C ILE A 403 11.26 -0.20 22.17
N GLU A 404 11.54 0.94 21.56
CA GLU A 404 10.83 1.37 20.37
C GLU A 404 11.12 0.45 19.18
N ARG A 405 12.39 0.06 19.00
CA ARG A 405 12.80 -0.90 17.99
C ARG A 405 12.04 -2.22 18.13
N GLU A 406 12.03 -2.80 19.33
CA GLU A 406 11.30 -4.05 19.61
C GLU A 406 9.80 -3.91 19.35
N ALA A 407 9.20 -2.81 19.79
CA ALA A 407 7.79 -2.54 19.59
C ALA A 407 7.42 -2.45 18.11
N ARG A 408 8.25 -1.83 17.30
CA ARG A 408 8.01 -1.68 15.86
C ARG A 408 8.41 -2.90 15.04
N ILE A 409 9.44 -3.64 15.42
CA ILE A 409 9.75 -4.95 14.85
C ILE A 409 8.57 -5.90 15.01
N MET A 410 7.89 -5.83 16.15
CA MET A 410 6.74 -6.67 16.45
C MET A 410 5.47 -6.24 15.71
N SER A 411 5.32 -4.96 15.37
CA SER A 411 4.09 -4.44 14.76
C SER A 411 4.13 -4.36 13.24
N VAL A 412 5.24 -3.96 12.62
CA VAL A 412 5.26 -3.61 11.18
C VAL A 412 6.59 -3.88 10.45
N GLY A 413 7.63 -4.47 11.09
CA GLY A 413 8.95 -4.67 10.44
C GLY A 413 10.08 -3.79 10.98
N LYS A 414 11.25 -4.04 10.49
CA LYS A 414 12.54 -3.95 11.18
C LYS A 414 13.15 -2.58 11.48
N TYR A 415 12.71 -1.43 11.06
CA TYR A 415 13.39 -0.17 11.41
C TYR A 415 12.41 0.96 11.64
N SER A 416 12.68 1.71 12.70
CA SER A 416 11.86 2.78 13.17
C SER A 416 12.54 4.14 12.93
N TRP A 417 11.77 5.20 13.12
CA TRP A 417 12.23 6.54 13.32
C TRP A 417 13.48 6.63 14.23
N ALA A 418 13.60 5.79 15.27
CA ALA A 418 14.75 5.74 16.16
C ALA A 418 16.09 5.49 15.45
N TYR A 419 16.10 4.64 14.40
CA TYR A 419 17.31 4.42 13.60
C TYR A 419 17.69 5.66 12.80
N SER A 420 16.73 6.29 12.14
CA SER A 420 16.97 7.52 11.37
C SER A 420 17.38 8.66 12.29
N PHE A 421 16.78 8.74 13.46
CA PHE A 421 17.12 9.73 14.48
C PHE A 421 18.52 9.50 15.05
N ALA A 422 18.89 8.25 15.35
CA ALA A 422 20.23 7.91 15.83
C ALA A 422 21.30 8.27 14.79
N LEU A 423 21.07 7.95 13.51
CA LEU A 423 21.93 8.35 12.39
C LEU A 423 22.07 9.89 12.30
N GLN A 424 20.96 10.59 12.38
CA GLN A 424 20.89 12.04 12.21
C GLN A 424 21.61 12.80 13.35
N HIS A 425 21.63 12.21 14.56
CA HIS A 425 22.24 12.79 15.75
C HIS A 425 23.58 12.16 16.16
N GLY A 426 24.14 11.27 15.32
CA GLY A 426 25.47 10.69 15.52
C GLY A 426 25.57 9.70 16.69
N PHE A 427 24.45 9.05 17.04
CA PHE A 427 24.46 7.98 18.03
C PHE A 427 24.90 6.66 17.40
N ASP A 428 25.70 5.86 18.12
CA ASP A 428 26.07 4.52 17.72
C ASP A 428 24.83 3.64 17.63
N ILE A 429 24.58 3.10 16.45
CA ILE A 429 23.51 2.15 16.22
C ILE A 429 24.02 0.78 16.61
N PRO A 430 23.32 0.02 17.47
CA PRO A 430 23.72 -1.34 17.77
C PRO A 430 23.73 -2.13 16.45
N THR A 431 24.92 -2.52 15.99
CA THR A 431 25.07 -3.54 14.95
C THR A 431 24.56 -4.85 15.51
N ARG A 432 23.81 -5.60 14.69
CA ARG A 432 23.23 -6.92 14.99
C ARG A 432 24.12 -7.82 15.81
#